data_1e0df3a7ebddc47106a5190a15e25295
#
_entry.id   1e0df3a7ebddc47106a5190a15e25295
#
_cell.length_a   1.000
_cell.length_b   1.000
_cell.length_c   1.000
_cell.angle_alpha   90.00
_cell.angle_beta   90.00
_cell.angle_gamma   90.00
#
_symmetry.space_group_name_H-M   'P 1'
#
loop_
_entity.id
_entity.type
_entity.pdbx_description
1 polymer ?
#
loop_
_entity_poly.entity_id
_entity_poly.type
_entity_poly.pdbx_seq_one_letter_code
_entity_poly.pdbx_strand_id
1 'polypeptide(L)'
;MICFHRLKFYNGLFFIENKFDFFILFTYPVIFLLIYLVTLFVDKSYHLSSYKNDVILLLNGTKYKIKAYFDTGNVLLYNQIPVIFMVENASPISKDNFKIEILTKTINGNKMYFAKEVLISLDGSEEYKCSYLCLIKKDSFNGCELLLNAYLF
;
A
#
# COMPACT_ATOMS: atom_id res chain seq x y z
N MET A 1 -8.00 35.10 -21.91
CA MET A 1 -8.98 35.95 -22.64
C MET A 1 -9.83 36.67 -21.60
N ILE A 2 -9.61 37.96 -21.43
CA ILE A 2 -10.24 38.77 -20.37
C ILE A 2 -11.63 39.11 -20.84
N CYS A 3 -12.69 38.66 -20.14
CA CYS A 3 -14.07 39.03 -20.40
C CYS A 3 -14.26 40.54 -20.15
N PHE A 4 -14.39 41.32 -21.20
CA PHE A 4 -14.80 42.70 -21.10
C PHE A 4 -16.31 42.73 -20.83
N HIS A 5 -16.70 43.08 -19.62
CA HIS A 5 -18.08 43.46 -19.32
C HIS A 5 -18.43 44.75 -20.04
N ARG A 6 -19.35 44.70 -21.00
CA ARG A 6 -19.91 45.91 -21.58
C ARG A 6 -21.04 46.44 -20.69
N LEU A 7 -20.77 47.53 -19.98
CA LEU A 7 -21.79 48.31 -19.30
C LEU A 7 -22.60 49.06 -20.38
N LYS A 8 -23.88 48.80 -20.48
CA LYS A 8 -24.81 49.59 -21.28
C LYS A 8 -25.66 50.46 -20.37
N PHE A 9 -25.73 51.73 -20.70
CA PHE A 9 -26.56 52.72 -20.03
C PHE A 9 -27.82 52.93 -20.85
N TYR A 10 -28.99 52.66 -20.26
CA TYR A 10 -30.29 52.88 -20.90
C TYR A 10 -31.29 53.39 -19.88
N ASN A 11 -31.97 54.54 -20.20
CA ASN A 11 -32.99 55.18 -19.36
C ASN A 11 -32.58 55.37 -17.86
N GLY A 12 -31.35 55.80 -17.59
CA GLY A 12 -30.90 56.09 -16.26
C GLY A 12 -30.48 54.87 -15.43
N LEU A 13 -30.51 53.66 -16.01
CA LEU A 13 -30.11 52.41 -15.36
C LEU A 13 -28.91 51.77 -16.06
N PHE A 14 -28.01 51.22 -15.25
CA PHE A 14 -26.89 50.45 -15.77
C PHE A 14 -27.27 48.97 -15.89
N PHE A 15 -27.13 48.43 -17.09
CA PHE A 15 -27.29 47.00 -17.33
C PHE A 15 -25.93 46.37 -17.60
N ILE A 16 -25.62 45.30 -16.90
CA ILE A 16 -24.49 44.43 -17.19
C ILE A 16 -25.00 43.38 -18.18
N GLU A 17 -24.58 43.49 -19.43
CA GLU A 17 -24.90 42.47 -20.44
C GLU A 17 -24.01 41.27 -20.18
N ASN A 18 -24.45 40.37 -19.30
CA ASN A 18 -23.85 39.06 -19.13
C ASN A 18 -24.26 38.19 -20.32
N LYS A 19 -23.45 38.13 -21.36
CA LYS A 19 -23.48 36.95 -22.21
C LYS A 19 -22.99 35.76 -21.35
N PHE A 20 -23.94 35.10 -20.73
CA PHE A 20 -23.67 33.86 -20.05
C PHE A 20 -23.21 32.88 -21.12
N ASP A 21 -21.89 32.67 -21.19
CA ASP A 21 -21.32 31.73 -22.12
C ASP A 21 -21.69 30.34 -21.59
N PHE A 22 -22.67 29.68 -22.21
CA PHE A 22 -23.11 28.32 -21.86
C PHE A 22 -21.92 27.37 -21.77
N PHE A 23 -20.85 27.67 -22.47
CA PHE A 23 -19.59 26.91 -22.39
C PHE A 23 -18.97 26.95 -21.01
N ILE A 24 -19.06 28.04 -20.27
CA ILE A 24 -18.52 28.18 -18.92
C ILE A 24 -19.28 27.28 -17.94
N LEU A 25 -20.61 27.18 -18.12
CA LEU A 25 -21.47 26.35 -17.27
C LEU A 25 -21.10 24.85 -17.34
N PHE A 26 -20.63 24.38 -18.50
CA PHE A 26 -20.24 22.99 -18.69
C PHE A 26 -18.76 22.73 -18.42
N THR A 27 -17.88 23.69 -18.61
CA THR A 27 -16.44 23.54 -18.41
C THR A 27 -16.07 23.43 -16.93
N TYR A 28 -16.69 24.19 -16.03
CA TYR A 28 -16.42 24.14 -14.60
C TYR A 28 -16.71 22.76 -13.96
N PRO A 29 -17.89 22.15 -14.17
CA PRO A 29 -18.15 20.81 -13.64
C PRO A 29 -17.19 19.75 -14.16
N VAL A 30 -16.78 19.84 -15.43
CA VAL A 30 -15.83 18.90 -16.03
C VAL A 30 -14.44 19.05 -15.40
N ILE A 31 -13.97 20.29 -15.21
CA ILE A 31 -12.70 20.55 -14.54
C ILE A 31 -12.72 20.04 -13.08
N PHE A 32 -13.80 20.33 -12.36
CA PHE A 32 -13.98 19.84 -10.98
C PHE A 32 -13.97 18.32 -10.91
N LEU A 33 -14.66 17.64 -11.84
CA LEU A 33 -14.65 16.18 -11.92
C LEU A 33 -13.25 15.64 -12.20
N LEU A 34 -12.51 16.26 -13.11
CA LEU A 34 -11.12 15.83 -13.40
C LEU A 34 -10.20 16.02 -12.19
N ILE A 35 -10.28 17.15 -11.49
CA ILE A 35 -9.50 17.39 -10.26
C ILE A 35 -9.87 16.34 -9.21
N TYR A 36 -11.15 16.05 -9.00
CA TYR A 36 -11.62 15.05 -8.07
C TYR A 36 -11.09 13.63 -8.41
N LEU A 37 -11.13 13.24 -9.68
CA LEU A 37 -10.59 11.95 -10.12
C LEU A 37 -9.07 11.85 -9.93
N VAL A 38 -8.35 12.96 -10.22
CA VAL A 38 -6.90 13.02 -9.99
C VAL A 38 -6.56 12.90 -8.51
N THR A 39 -7.28 13.61 -7.62
CA THR A 39 -7.04 13.50 -6.17
C THR A 39 -7.29 12.09 -5.65
N LEU A 40 -8.40 11.44 -6.06
CA LEU A 40 -8.67 10.04 -5.69
C LEU A 40 -7.58 9.09 -6.18
N PHE A 41 -7.05 9.31 -7.39
CA PHE A 41 -5.98 8.48 -7.92
C PHE A 41 -4.66 8.69 -7.18
N VAL A 42 -4.32 9.94 -6.87
CA VAL A 42 -3.11 10.30 -6.11
C VAL A 42 -3.18 9.72 -4.70
N ASP A 43 -4.29 9.90 -3.97
CA ASP A 43 -4.47 9.36 -2.63
C ASP A 43 -4.33 7.83 -2.62
N LYS A 44 -4.98 7.15 -3.56
CA LYS A 44 -4.87 5.69 -3.68
C LYS A 44 -3.44 5.24 -3.98
N SER A 45 -2.72 5.95 -4.85
CA SER A 45 -1.33 5.65 -5.19
C SER A 45 -0.40 5.90 -4.02
N TYR A 46 -0.61 6.99 -3.27
CA TYR A 46 0.17 7.33 -2.08
C TYR A 46 -0.01 6.29 -0.97
N HIS A 47 -1.25 5.90 -0.66
CA HIS A 47 -1.52 4.84 0.31
C HIS A 47 -0.86 3.51 -0.09
N LEU A 48 -0.96 3.11 -1.36
CA LEU A 48 -0.32 1.87 -1.83
C LEU A 48 1.20 1.91 -1.74
N SER A 49 1.83 3.06 -1.97
CA SER A 49 3.30 3.20 -1.87
C SER A 49 3.80 3.25 -0.43
N SER A 50 3.02 3.82 0.51
CA SER A 50 3.40 3.90 1.92
C SER A 50 3.44 2.54 2.63
N TYR A 51 2.76 1.53 2.08
CA TYR A 51 2.78 0.16 2.60
C TYR A 51 3.90 -0.71 2.01
N LYS A 52 4.67 -0.20 1.04
CA LYS A 52 5.79 -0.92 0.43
C LYS A 52 7.10 -0.42 1.01
N ASN A 53 7.84 -1.32 1.61
CA ASN A 53 9.12 -1.02 2.24
C ASN A 53 10.17 -2.02 1.77
N ASP A 54 11.42 -1.57 1.68
CA ASP A 54 12.55 -2.47 1.57
C ASP A 54 12.93 -2.92 2.99
N VAL A 55 13.10 -4.20 3.18
CA VAL A 55 13.50 -4.80 4.46
C VAL A 55 14.74 -5.66 4.28
N ILE A 56 15.49 -5.80 5.36
CA ILE A 56 16.65 -6.70 5.43
C ILE A 56 16.23 -7.91 6.26
N LEU A 57 16.26 -9.06 5.63
CA LEU A 57 16.03 -10.35 6.26
C LEU A 57 17.37 -11.00 6.55
N LEU A 58 17.65 -11.30 7.81
CA LEU A 58 18.86 -12.00 8.24
C LEU A 58 18.56 -13.50 8.39
N LEU A 59 19.17 -14.29 7.53
CA LEU A 59 19.03 -15.75 7.48
C LEU A 59 20.39 -16.41 7.54
N ASN A 60 20.64 -17.24 8.53
CA ASN A 60 21.89 -17.98 8.69
C ASN A 60 23.14 -17.07 8.61
N GLY A 61 23.05 -15.83 9.11
CA GLY A 61 24.15 -14.84 9.04
C GLY A 61 24.24 -14.07 7.73
N THR A 62 23.43 -14.40 6.72
CA THR A 62 23.40 -13.67 5.42
C THR A 62 22.24 -12.68 5.40
N LYS A 63 22.51 -11.48 4.92
CA LYS A 63 21.53 -10.41 4.76
C LYS A 63 20.94 -10.45 3.35
N TYR A 64 19.60 -10.46 3.27
CA TYR A 64 18.84 -10.42 2.03
C TYR A 64 17.95 -9.17 2.02
N LYS A 65 18.10 -8.31 1.02
CA LYS A 65 17.23 -7.16 0.82
C LYS A 65 16.02 -7.58 -0.01
N ILE A 66 14.82 -7.41 0.54
CA ILE A 66 13.58 -7.92 -0.01
C ILE A 66 12.51 -6.82 0.01
N LYS A 67 11.72 -6.73 -1.06
CA LYS A 67 10.56 -5.85 -1.11
C LYS A 67 9.41 -6.45 -0.33
N ALA A 68 8.95 -5.70 0.67
CA ALA A 68 7.91 -6.12 1.59
C ALA A 68 6.66 -5.23 1.50
N TYR A 69 5.50 -5.84 1.68
CA TYR A 69 4.23 -5.16 1.84
C TYR A 69 3.80 -5.22 3.31
N PHE A 70 3.56 -4.06 3.89
CA PHE A 70 3.04 -3.95 5.25
C PHE A 70 1.53 -4.15 5.25
N ASP A 71 1.07 -5.23 5.86
CA ASP A 71 -0.35 -5.58 5.94
C ASP A 71 -0.88 -5.40 7.36
N THR A 72 -1.68 -4.36 7.56
CA THR A 72 -2.34 -4.11 8.85
C THR A 72 -3.35 -5.19 9.23
N GLY A 73 -3.79 -6.02 8.28
CA GLY A 73 -4.65 -7.17 8.52
C GLY A 73 -3.89 -8.43 8.95
N ASN A 74 -2.57 -8.48 8.76
CA ASN A 74 -1.76 -9.58 9.24
C ASN A 74 -1.37 -9.36 10.71
N VAL A 75 -2.20 -9.84 11.61
CA VAL A 75 -2.01 -9.77 13.08
C VAL A 75 -1.64 -11.12 13.69
N LEU A 76 -1.19 -12.08 12.87
CA LEU A 76 -0.87 -13.43 13.33
C LEU A 76 0.37 -13.42 14.20
N LEU A 77 0.22 -13.94 15.42
CA LEU A 77 1.31 -14.18 16.37
C LEU A 77 1.42 -15.68 16.67
N TYR A 78 2.64 -16.16 16.82
CA TYR A 78 2.93 -17.47 17.34
C TYR A 78 3.93 -17.33 18.50
N ASN A 79 3.58 -17.78 19.70
CA ASN A 79 4.36 -17.57 20.92
C ASN A 79 4.75 -16.08 21.14
N GLN A 80 3.80 -15.16 20.89
CA GLN A 80 3.97 -13.70 20.97
C GLN A 80 4.95 -13.10 19.94
N ILE A 81 5.48 -13.90 19.03
CA ILE A 81 6.35 -13.44 17.95
C ILE A 81 5.53 -13.28 16.66
N PRO A 82 5.69 -12.16 15.95
CA PRO A 82 4.98 -11.89 14.70
C PRO A 82 5.29 -12.93 13.61
N VAL A 83 4.25 -13.32 12.86
CA VAL A 83 4.41 -14.22 11.70
C VAL A 83 4.35 -13.39 10.43
N ILE A 84 5.33 -13.59 9.55
CA ILE A 84 5.44 -12.99 8.24
C ILE A 84 5.35 -14.05 7.16
N PHE A 85 4.88 -13.67 5.97
CA PHE A 85 4.71 -14.59 4.87
C PHE A 85 5.55 -14.18 3.67
N MET A 86 6.28 -15.13 3.09
CA MET A 86 7.07 -14.92 1.88
C MET A 86 6.54 -15.78 0.74
N VAL A 87 6.61 -15.24 -0.45
CA VAL A 87 6.36 -15.99 -1.68
C VAL A 87 7.41 -17.10 -1.82
N GLU A 88 6.95 -18.32 -2.01
CA GLU A 88 7.84 -19.49 -2.06
C GLU A 88 8.95 -19.36 -3.10
N ASN A 89 8.61 -18.87 -4.30
CA ASN A 89 9.56 -18.70 -5.40
C ASN A 89 10.62 -17.61 -5.18
N ALA A 90 10.35 -16.69 -4.23
CA ALA A 90 11.27 -15.62 -3.84
C ALA A 90 12.15 -15.98 -2.65
N SER A 91 11.91 -17.15 -2.03
CA SER A 91 12.68 -17.57 -0.86
C SER A 91 14.13 -17.90 -1.21
N PRO A 92 15.10 -17.27 -0.51
CA PRO A 92 16.52 -17.58 -0.70
C PRO A 92 16.94 -18.93 -0.07
N ILE A 93 16.03 -19.61 0.63
CA ILE A 93 16.30 -20.85 1.33
C ILE A 93 15.29 -21.94 0.95
N SER A 94 15.75 -23.20 0.97
CA SER A 94 14.90 -24.37 0.71
C SER A 94 13.82 -24.54 1.78
N LYS A 95 12.67 -25.06 1.38
CA LYS A 95 11.56 -25.43 2.27
C LYS A 95 11.96 -26.37 3.40
N ASP A 96 12.90 -27.25 3.19
CA ASP A 96 13.34 -28.24 4.18
C ASP A 96 13.92 -27.61 5.45
N ASN A 97 14.24 -26.32 5.37
CA ASN A 97 14.72 -25.54 6.53
C ASN A 97 13.59 -24.99 7.42
N PHE A 98 12.32 -25.14 7.02
CA PHE A 98 11.16 -24.67 7.77
C PHE A 98 10.61 -25.85 8.60
N LYS A 99 10.95 -25.88 9.89
CA LYS A 99 10.67 -27.03 10.78
C LYS A 99 9.62 -26.74 11.85
N ILE A 100 9.24 -25.48 12.04
CA ILE A 100 8.29 -25.07 13.08
C ILE A 100 6.89 -25.14 12.48
N GLU A 101 6.01 -25.93 13.08
CA GLU A 101 4.61 -26.04 12.64
C GLU A 101 3.75 -24.99 13.33
N ILE A 102 3.09 -24.14 12.55
CA ILE A 102 2.17 -23.12 13.04
C ILE A 102 0.77 -23.47 12.54
N LEU A 103 -0.13 -23.81 13.46
CA LEU A 103 -1.53 -24.05 13.16
C LEU A 103 -2.33 -22.76 13.33
N THR A 104 -2.98 -22.31 12.26
CA THR A 104 -3.83 -21.11 12.28
C THR A 104 -5.28 -21.47 12.02
N LYS A 105 -6.20 -20.82 12.75
CA LYS A 105 -7.61 -20.88 12.46
C LYS A 105 -7.97 -19.74 11.50
N THR A 106 -8.46 -20.07 10.33
CA THR A 106 -8.96 -19.09 9.36
C THR A 106 -10.47 -19.28 9.14
N ILE A 107 -11.14 -18.31 8.52
CA ILE A 107 -12.56 -18.40 8.15
C ILE A 107 -12.84 -19.65 7.28
N ASN A 108 -11.86 -20.08 6.47
CA ASN A 108 -11.94 -21.24 5.58
C ASN A 108 -11.43 -22.55 6.21
N GLY A 109 -11.28 -22.59 7.54
CA GLY A 109 -10.78 -23.77 8.28
C GLY A 109 -9.39 -23.61 8.85
N ASN A 110 -8.86 -24.69 9.40
CA ASN A 110 -7.51 -24.72 9.95
C ASN A 110 -6.47 -24.82 8.83
N LYS A 111 -5.44 -23.98 8.89
CA LYS A 111 -4.29 -24.06 7.99
C LYS A 111 -3.02 -24.28 8.81
N MET A 112 -2.18 -25.17 8.32
CA MET A 112 -0.87 -25.44 8.89
C MET A 112 0.21 -24.82 8.00
N TYR A 113 1.10 -24.08 8.61
CA TYR A 113 2.25 -23.48 7.96
C TYR A 113 3.53 -24.01 8.58
N PHE A 114 4.54 -24.21 7.76
CA PHE A 114 5.89 -24.48 8.23
C PHE A 114 6.65 -23.17 8.29
N ALA A 115 7.26 -22.90 9.43
CA ALA A 115 7.94 -21.65 9.71
C ALA A 115 9.40 -21.85 10.07
N LYS A 116 10.17 -20.78 9.92
CA LYS A 116 11.53 -20.64 10.41
C LYS A 116 11.66 -19.32 11.14
N GLU A 117 12.37 -19.34 12.27
CA GLU A 117 12.73 -18.12 12.99
C GLU A 117 13.76 -17.31 12.19
N VAL A 118 13.53 -16.02 12.07
CA VAL A 118 14.34 -15.09 11.31
C VAL A 118 14.42 -13.74 12.02
N LEU A 119 15.46 -12.97 11.71
CA LEU A 119 15.57 -11.58 12.12
C LEU A 119 15.28 -10.66 10.95
N ILE A 120 14.47 -9.64 11.17
CA ILE A 120 14.05 -8.67 10.14
C ILE A 120 14.27 -7.25 10.63
N SER A 121 14.74 -6.37 9.76
CA SER A 121 14.83 -4.92 10.00
C SER A 121 14.33 -4.13 8.80
N LEU A 122 13.90 -2.89 9.03
CA LEU A 122 13.69 -1.94 7.93
C LEU A 122 15.03 -1.56 7.30
N ASP A 123 15.05 -1.34 5.99
CA ASP A 123 16.25 -0.89 5.30
C ASP A 123 16.73 0.44 5.89
N GLY A 124 18.00 0.50 6.28
CA GLY A 124 18.59 1.64 6.98
C GLY A 124 18.43 1.63 8.51
N SER A 125 17.72 0.67 9.10
CA SER A 125 17.65 0.48 10.55
C SER A 125 18.68 -0.55 11.02
N GLU A 126 19.32 -0.28 12.17
CA GLU A 126 20.18 -1.23 12.84
C GLU A 126 19.41 -2.17 13.81
N GLU A 127 18.11 -1.86 14.03
CA GLU A 127 17.27 -2.63 14.93
C GLU A 127 16.69 -3.87 14.22
N TYR A 128 17.01 -5.04 14.71
CA TYR A 128 16.46 -6.31 14.22
C TYR A 128 15.38 -6.84 15.16
N LYS A 129 14.23 -7.23 14.58
CA LYS A 129 13.14 -7.87 15.31
C LYS A 129 13.01 -9.33 14.92
N CYS A 130 12.71 -10.17 15.92
CA CYS A 130 12.47 -11.59 15.69
C CYS A 130 11.10 -11.82 15.06
N SER A 131 11.01 -12.72 14.08
CA SER A 131 9.78 -13.09 13.39
C SER A 131 9.81 -14.55 12.95
N TYR A 132 8.64 -15.15 12.77
CA TYR A 132 8.49 -16.42 12.10
C TYR A 132 8.18 -16.21 10.63
N LEU A 133 9.07 -16.68 9.76
CA LEU A 133 8.89 -16.65 8.31
C LEU A 133 8.19 -17.92 7.86
N CYS A 134 7.04 -17.77 7.17
CA CYS A 134 6.30 -18.85 6.52
C CYS A 134 6.34 -18.68 5.01
N LEU A 135 6.46 -19.78 4.27
CA LEU A 135 6.38 -19.79 2.81
C LEU A 135 4.95 -20.06 2.36
N ILE A 136 4.49 -19.31 1.37
CA ILE A 136 3.19 -19.53 0.75
C ILE A 136 3.31 -19.59 -0.77
N LYS A 137 2.45 -20.40 -1.37
CA LYS A 137 2.28 -20.47 -2.83
C LYS A 137 1.37 -19.32 -3.28
N LYS A 138 1.98 -18.23 -3.69
CA LYS A 138 1.32 -17.04 -4.25
C LYS A 138 2.30 -16.35 -5.20
N ASP A 139 1.80 -15.58 -6.15
CA ASP A 139 2.66 -14.88 -7.11
C ASP A 139 3.33 -13.65 -6.48
N SER A 140 2.56 -12.87 -5.71
CA SER A 140 3.08 -11.69 -5.01
C SER A 140 2.08 -11.16 -3.98
N PHE A 141 2.56 -10.24 -3.12
CA PHE A 141 1.75 -9.40 -2.24
C PHE A 141 1.76 -7.96 -2.76
N ASN A 142 0.81 -7.61 -3.62
CA ASN A 142 0.75 -6.29 -4.27
C ASN A 142 2.08 -5.90 -4.99
N GLY A 143 2.72 -6.89 -5.64
CA GLY A 143 4.01 -6.72 -6.30
C GLY A 143 5.23 -6.77 -5.38
N CYS A 144 5.05 -7.19 -4.11
CA CYS A 144 6.12 -7.46 -3.15
C CYS A 144 6.25 -8.97 -2.90
N GLU A 145 7.42 -9.38 -2.44
CA GLU A 145 7.77 -10.78 -2.20
C GLU A 145 7.47 -11.22 -0.77
N LEU A 146 7.38 -10.26 0.16
CA LEU A 146 7.19 -10.48 1.58
C LEU A 146 5.97 -9.72 2.09
N LEU A 147 5.17 -10.34 2.96
CA LEU A 147 4.05 -9.75 3.69
C LEU A 147 4.45 -9.59 5.16
N LEU A 148 4.51 -8.36 5.62
CA LEU A 148 4.84 -8.02 6.99
C LEU A 148 3.63 -8.14 7.91
N ASN A 149 3.93 -8.29 9.19
CA ASN A 149 2.93 -8.31 10.25
C ASN A 149 2.71 -6.90 10.84
N ALA A 150 1.46 -6.60 11.25
CA ALA A 150 1.09 -5.31 11.83
C ALA A 150 1.84 -4.95 13.13
N TYR A 151 2.38 -5.94 13.85
CA TYR A 151 3.10 -5.73 15.11
C TYR A 151 4.61 -5.63 14.96
N LEU A 152 5.13 -5.64 13.73
CA LEU A 152 6.57 -5.60 13.51
C LEU A 152 7.20 -4.22 13.70
N PHE A 153 6.49 -3.15 13.29
CA PHE A 153 7.04 -1.79 13.28
C PHE A 153 6.05 -0.77 13.79
#